data_31c34d9dd4e34ceffab9581b8d7668b3
#
_entry.id   31c34d9dd4e34ceffab9581b8d7668b3
#
_cell.length_a   1.000
_cell.length_b   1.000
_cell.length_c   1.000
_cell.angle_alpha   90.00
_cell.angle_beta   90.00
_cell.angle_gamma   90.00
#
_symmetry.space_group_name_H-M   'P 1'
#
loop_
_entity.id
_entity.type
_entity.pdbx_description
1 polymer ?
#
loop_
_entity_poly.entity_id
_entity_poly.type
_entity_poly.pdbx_seq_one_letter_code
_entity_poly.pdbx_strand_id
1 'polypeptide(L)'
;MQAARGQLQIINARESIASVVDDPREPDDLKKRLQTVQQARAFASRELGLPNNKSYTSYADLKRDYVVWNVVATPEFSVQPREWCFPIVGCVAYRGYFKEARAEKFADRLRSEGYDAIVEGVPAYSTLGKFDDPILNTMMGYGDDELAAILFHELSHQVVYIPDDSSFNEAFAVTVEREGLTRWLAARGRSADLQRHRERRERQAASIRIIARHRDRLSALYSSAATPELMRKGKAEEFAALVGELKALDARYGVKSRLVAELEAAPANNAQLASLATYYDCVPGFERLLETEQHDLPRFYAAVHALARLPREQRRAQLCASQPAS
;
A
#
# COMPACT_ATOMS: atom_id res chain seq x y z
N MET A 1 -8.69 -0.50 -23.22
CA MET A 1 -7.70 0.14 -24.13
C MET A 1 -6.63 0.99 -23.40
N GLN A 2 -6.93 1.78 -22.36
CA GLN A 2 -5.89 2.58 -21.67
C GLN A 2 -4.87 1.74 -20.89
N ALA A 3 -5.30 0.68 -20.19
CA ALA A 3 -4.41 -0.20 -19.44
C ALA A 3 -3.38 -0.88 -20.36
N ALA A 4 -3.83 -1.42 -21.51
CA ALA A 4 -2.94 -2.06 -22.48
C ALA A 4 -1.90 -1.08 -23.05
N ARG A 5 -2.30 0.18 -23.35
CA ARG A 5 -1.35 1.20 -23.81
C ARG A 5 -0.36 1.61 -22.73
N GLY A 6 -0.81 1.77 -21.48
CA GLY A 6 0.06 2.08 -20.36
C GLY A 6 1.07 0.97 -20.12
N GLN A 7 0.64 -0.28 -20.16
CA GLN A 7 1.53 -1.44 -20.01
C GLN A 7 2.56 -1.55 -21.14
N LEU A 8 2.13 -1.33 -22.40
CA LEU A 8 3.05 -1.30 -23.55
C LEU A 8 4.09 -0.18 -23.44
N GLN A 9 3.71 0.99 -22.92
CA GLN A 9 4.66 2.07 -22.64
C GLN A 9 5.74 1.65 -21.66
N ILE A 10 5.36 0.98 -20.56
CA ILE A 10 6.30 0.46 -19.57
C ILE A 10 7.23 -0.56 -20.21
N ILE A 11 6.68 -1.54 -20.95
CA ILE A 11 7.45 -2.60 -21.60
C ILE A 11 8.47 -2.03 -22.60
N ASN A 12 8.07 -1.04 -23.39
CA ASN A 12 8.93 -0.44 -24.42
C ASN A 12 10.02 0.49 -23.84
N ALA A 13 9.84 1.01 -22.62
CA ALA A 13 10.81 1.86 -21.95
C ALA A 13 11.84 1.09 -21.14
N ARG A 14 11.78 -0.26 -21.11
CA ARG A 14 12.68 -1.08 -20.30
C ARG A 14 14.09 -1.14 -20.87
N GLU A 15 15.06 -0.93 -19.98
CA GLU A 15 16.48 -1.15 -20.22
C GLU A 15 17.03 -2.07 -19.12
N SER A 16 18.04 -2.90 -19.40
CA SER A 16 18.64 -3.72 -18.34
C SER A 16 19.32 -2.79 -17.33
N ILE A 17 19.21 -3.11 -16.02
CA ILE A 17 19.89 -2.31 -14.99
C ILE A 17 21.40 -2.29 -15.23
N ALA A 18 22.00 -3.39 -15.70
CA ALA A 18 23.42 -3.46 -16.04
C ALA A 18 23.76 -2.42 -17.13
N SER A 19 22.96 -2.33 -18.20
CA SER A 19 23.17 -1.36 -19.27
C SER A 19 23.12 0.08 -18.75
N VAL A 20 22.16 0.41 -17.88
CA VAL A 20 22.04 1.77 -17.29
C VAL A 20 23.21 2.08 -16.36
N VAL A 21 23.66 1.10 -15.57
CA VAL A 21 24.81 1.28 -14.65
C VAL A 21 26.12 1.49 -15.40
N ASP A 22 26.29 0.82 -16.54
CA ASP A 22 27.50 0.90 -17.37
C ASP A 22 27.50 2.14 -18.30
N ASP A 23 26.37 2.81 -18.51
CA ASP A 23 26.30 4.00 -19.39
C ASP A 23 26.92 5.23 -18.70
N PRO A 24 28.03 5.80 -19.25
CA PRO A 24 28.68 6.96 -18.66
C PRO A 24 27.83 8.24 -18.68
N ARG A 25 26.74 8.27 -19.44
CA ARG A 25 25.82 9.43 -19.56
C ARG A 25 24.80 9.47 -18.42
N GLU A 26 24.57 8.33 -17.74
CA GLU A 26 23.59 8.25 -16.67
C GLU A 26 24.16 8.82 -15.36
N PRO A 27 23.32 9.49 -14.53
CA PRO A 27 23.73 10.07 -13.26
C PRO A 27 24.26 9.01 -12.27
N ASP A 28 25.34 9.33 -11.58
CA ASP A 28 25.95 8.44 -10.57
C ASP A 28 24.98 8.05 -9.44
N ASP A 29 24.09 8.97 -9.04
CA ASP A 29 23.08 8.68 -8.03
C ASP A 29 22.09 7.62 -8.49
N LEU A 30 21.62 7.70 -9.73
CA LEU A 30 20.77 6.67 -10.34
C LEU A 30 21.47 5.31 -10.37
N LYS A 31 22.74 5.28 -10.79
CA LYS A 31 23.54 4.05 -10.82
C LYS A 31 23.66 3.40 -9.45
N LYS A 32 24.00 4.18 -8.41
CA LYS A 32 24.11 3.68 -7.03
C LYS A 32 22.78 3.11 -6.53
N ARG A 33 21.67 3.80 -6.79
CA ARG A 33 20.33 3.33 -6.41
C ARG A 33 19.95 2.03 -7.13
N LEU A 34 20.23 1.92 -8.42
CA LEU A 34 19.99 0.70 -9.18
C LEU A 34 20.87 -0.47 -8.70
N GLN A 35 22.11 -0.22 -8.30
CA GLN A 35 22.97 -1.22 -7.65
C GLN A 35 22.39 -1.69 -6.30
N THR A 36 21.84 -0.76 -5.50
CA THR A 36 21.15 -1.11 -4.25
C THR A 36 19.91 -1.97 -4.53
N VAL A 37 19.14 -1.65 -5.56
CA VAL A 37 18.00 -2.47 -6.01
C VAL A 37 18.42 -3.89 -6.40
N GLN A 38 19.52 -4.04 -7.14
CA GLN A 38 20.04 -5.37 -7.48
C GLN A 38 20.44 -6.18 -6.24
N GLN A 39 21.07 -5.53 -5.25
CA GLN A 39 21.42 -6.16 -3.97
C GLN A 39 20.14 -6.59 -3.20
N ALA A 40 19.15 -5.69 -3.12
CA ALA A 40 17.87 -5.98 -2.47
C ALA A 40 17.11 -7.12 -3.20
N ARG A 41 17.17 -7.14 -4.53
CA ARG A 41 16.56 -8.21 -5.34
C ARG A 41 17.19 -9.57 -5.07
N ALA A 42 18.53 -9.64 -5.01
CA ALA A 42 19.24 -10.87 -4.66
C ALA A 42 18.94 -11.31 -3.21
N PHE A 43 18.88 -10.37 -2.28
CA PHE A 43 18.50 -10.60 -0.90
C PHE A 43 17.07 -11.14 -0.78
N ALA A 44 16.11 -10.56 -1.51
CA ALA A 44 14.71 -10.97 -1.52
C ALA A 44 14.56 -12.45 -1.86
N SER A 45 15.29 -12.95 -2.86
CA SER A 45 15.22 -14.35 -3.25
C SER A 45 15.95 -15.29 -2.27
N ARG A 46 17.11 -14.88 -1.77
CA ARG A 46 17.94 -15.74 -0.94
C ARG A 46 17.45 -15.81 0.51
N GLU A 47 17.08 -14.64 1.09
CA GLU A 47 16.79 -14.53 2.52
C GLU A 47 15.30 -14.47 2.83
N LEU A 48 14.47 -14.02 1.86
CA LEU A 48 13.03 -13.90 2.07
C LEU A 48 12.24 -14.98 1.32
N GLY A 49 12.88 -15.81 0.49
CA GLY A 49 12.18 -16.82 -0.29
C GLY A 49 11.25 -16.24 -1.36
N LEU A 50 11.42 -14.97 -1.73
CA LEU A 50 10.62 -14.32 -2.76
C LEU A 50 11.03 -14.79 -4.16
N PRO A 51 10.14 -14.73 -5.18
CA PRO A 51 10.37 -15.31 -6.49
C PRO A 51 11.67 -14.85 -7.16
N ASN A 52 12.45 -15.78 -7.68
CA ASN A 52 13.67 -15.50 -8.44
C ASN A 52 13.40 -15.54 -9.95
N ASN A 53 12.75 -14.50 -10.45
CA ASN A 53 12.42 -14.35 -11.86
C ASN A 53 13.05 -13.05 -12.42
N LYS A 54 12.63 -12.59 -13.59
CA LYS A 54 13.17 -11.39 -14.24
C LYS A 54 12.50 -10.08 -13.78
N SER A 55 11.47 -10.13 -12.91
CA SER A 55 10.87 -8.93 -12.37
C SER A 55 11.91 -8.11 -11.60
N TYR A 56 11.89 -6.80 -11.80
CA TYR A 56 12.78 -5.81 -11.15
C TYR A 56 14.27 -5.98 -11.47
N THR A 57 14.60 -6.58 -12.63
CA THR A 57 15.96 -6.66 -13.16
C THR A 57 16.23 -5.63 -14.29
N SER A 58 15.21 -4.89 -14.69
CA SER A 58 15.29 -3.80 -15.65
C SER A 58 14.80 -2.49 -15.02
N TYR A 59 15.16 -1.38 -15.65
CA TYR A 59 14.73 -0.02 -15.29
C TYR A 59 13.90 0.58 -16.43
N ALA A 60 12.91 1.42 -16.10
CA ALA A 60 12.15 2.18 -17.10
C ALA A 60 11.88 3.60 -16.59
N ASP A 61 12.30 4.58 -17.38
CA ASP A 61 11.98 5.99 -17.14
C ASP A 61 10.73 6.39 -17.91
N LEU A 62 9.65 6.62 -17.18
CA LEU A 62 8.34 7.01 -17.74
C LEU A 62 8.16 8.53 -17.87
N LYS A 63 9.16 9.34 -17.44
CA LYS A 63 9.14 10.80 -17.45
C LYS A 63 7.89 11.40 -16.77
N ARG A 64 7.49 10.83 -15.62
CA ARG A 64 6.36 11.27 -14.82
C ARG A 64 6.54 10.82 -13.36
N ASP A 65 5.79 11.44 -12.43
CA ASP A 65 5.96 11.25 -10.98
C ASP A 65 5.31 9.96 -10.46
N TYR A 66 4.25 9.48 -11.11
CA TYR A 66 3.54 8.26 -10.72
C TYR A 66 3.27 7.35 -11.93
N VAL A 67 3.30 6.05 -11.70
CA VAL A 67 3.02 5.07 -12.76
C VAL A 67 1.52 4.97 -13.04
N VAL A 68 0.71 5.02 -11.99
CA VAL A 68 -0.77 4.92 -12.03
C VAL A 68 -1.35 5.93 -11.03
N TRP A 69 -2.53 6.44 -11.32
CA TRP A 69 -3.36 7.22 -10.40
C TRP A 69 -4.59 6.39 -10.06
N ASN A 70 -4.74 6.02 -8.79
CA ASN A 70 -5.89 5.28 -8.28
C ASN A 70 -6.99 6.24 -7.85
N VAL A 71 -8.21 5.98 -8.30
CA VAL A 71 -9.40 6.64 -7.79
C VAL A 71 -10.06 5.71 -6.78
N VAL A 72 -10.16 6.15 -5.53
CA VAL A 72 -10.91 5.50 -4.46
C VAL A 72 -12.17 6.30 -4.21
N ALA A 73 -13.29 5.64 -4.02
CA ALA A 73 -14.56 6.31 -3.72
C ALA A 73 -15.40 5.53 -2.72
N THR A 74 -16.19 6.26 -1.92
CA THR A 74 -17.22 5.72 -1.02
C THR A 74 -18.52 6.48 -1.20
N PRO A 75 -19.70 5.89 -0.95
CA PRO A 75 -20.90 6.69 -0.75
C PRO A 75 -20.69 7.73 0.37
N GLU A 76 -21.40 8.87 0.31
CA GLU A 76 -21.26 9.98 1.28
C GLU A 76 -21.34 9.52 2.75
N PHE A 77 -22.25 8.56 3.02
CA PHE A 77 -22.48 7.99 4.34
C PHE A 77 -22.08 6.51 4.39
N SER A 78 -20.83 6.23 3.98
CA SER A 78 -20.24 4.89 4.09
C SER A 78 -18.73 4.98 4.25
N VAL A 79 -18.17 4.11 5.05
CA VAL A 79 -16.71 3.90 5.16
C VAL A 79 -16.23 2.70 4.32
N GLN A 80 -17.16 2.08 3.56
CA GLN A 80 -16.83 0.98 2.67
C GLN A 80 -16.50 1.51 1.27
N PRO A 81 -15.39 1.10 0.66
CA PRO A 81 -15.03 1.53 -0.67
C PRO A 81 -15.99 0.95 -1.71
N ARG A 82 -16.24 1.72 -2.77
CA ARG A 82 -16.82 1.20 -3.99
C ARG A 82 -15.85 0.23 -4.64
N GLU A 83 -16.33 -0.94 -5.03
CA GLU A 83 -15.52 -1.92 -5.76
C GLU A 83 -15.71 -1.79 -7.27
N TRP A 84 -14.65 -2.07 -8.03
CA TRP A 84 -14.64 -2.18 -9.49
C TRP A 84 -14.08 -3.53 -9.89
N CYS A 85 -14.82 -4.27 -10.71
CA CYS A 85 -14.46 -5.63 -11.09
C CYS A 85 -13.79 -5.67 -12.47
N PHE A 86 -12.69 -6.40 -12.57
CA PHE A 86 -11.89 -6.58 -13.78
C PHE A 86 -11.62 -8.07 -14.04
N PRO A 87 -11.48 -8.52 -15.30
CA PRO A 87 -11.39 -9.93 -15.65
C PRO A 87 -10.23 -10.72 -15.02
N ILE A 88 -9.14 -10.04 -14.62
CA ILE A 88 -7.91 -10.72 -14.16
C ILE A 88 -7.68 -10.54 -12.65
N VAL A 89 -7.85 -9.31 -12.17
CA VAL A 89 -7.56 -8.97 -10.77
C VAL A 89 -8.77 -9.11 -9.85
N GLY A 90 -9.95 -9.38 -10.44
CA GLY A 90 -11.21 -9.45 -9.70
C GLY A 90 -11.73 -8.06 -9.33
N CYS A 91 -12.52 -7.98 -8.25
CA CYS A 91 -13.06 -6.73 -7.73
C CYS A 91 -12.06 -6.11 -6.74
N VAL A 92 -11.72 -4.85 -7.00
CA VAL A 92 -10.75 -4.09 -6.19
C VAL A 92 -11.38 -2.78 -5.72
N ALA A 93 -10.88 -2.26 -4.61
CA ALA A 93 -11.38 -1.06 -3.94
C ALA A 93 -10.99 0.26 -4.65
N TYR A 94 -10.33 0.20 -5.79
CA TYR A 94 -9.87 1.36 -6.54
C TYR A 94 -9.97 1.15 -8.05
N ARG A 95 -9.89 2.26 -8.80
CA ARG A 95 -9.80 2.23 -10.27
C ARG A 95 -8.58 2.98 -10.75
N GLY A 96 -7.62 2.25 -11.36
CA GLY A 96 -6.36 2.79 -11.84
C GLY A 96 -6.42 3.47 -13.21
N TYR A 97 -5.69 4.57 -13.35
CA TYR A 97 -5.53 5.35 -14.58
C TYR A 97 -4.05 5.65 -14.83
N PHE A 98 -3.60 5.49 -16.08
CA PHE A 98 -2.23 5.85 -16.49
C PHE A 98 -2.06 7.35 -16.82
N LYS A 99 -3.12 8.15 -16.69
CA LYS A 99 -3.12 9.61 -16.88
C LYS A 99 -3.89 10.27 -15.77
N GLU A 100 -3.25 11.16 -15.03
CA GLU A 100 -3.81 11.91 -13.91
C GLU A 100 -5.11 12.63 -14.28
N ALA A 101 -5.10 13.42 -15.37
CA ALA A 101 -6.29 14.16 -15.82
C ALA A 101 -7.51 13.27 -16.09
N ARG A 102 -7.33 11.97 -16.37
CA ARG A 102 -8.44 11.02 -16.51
C ARG A 102 -8.92 10.50 -15.17
N ALA A 103 -8.01 10.32 -14.22
CA ALA A 103 -8.36 9.97 -12.85
C ALA A 103 -9.16 11.09 -12.19
N GLU A 104 -8.67 12.34 -12.29
CA GLU A 104 -9.38 13.51 -11.76
C GLU A 104 -10.76 13.69 -12.40
N LYS A 105 -10.85 13.67 -13.72
CA LYS A 105 -12.15 13.74 -14.42
C LYS A 105 -13.15 12.67 -13.95
N PHE A 106 -12.65 11.48 -13.62
CA PHE A 106 -13.49 10.40 -13.13
C PHE A 106 -13.89 10.63 -11.67
N ALA A 107 -12.96 11.10 -10.84
CA ALA A 107 -13.22 11.45 -9.44
C ALA A 107 -14.23 12.62 -9.35
N ASP A 108 -14.10 13.65 -10.19
CA ASP A 108 -15.05 14.78 -10.23
C ASP A 108 -16.46 14.34 -10.60
N ARG A 109 -16.59 13.39 -11.54
CA ARG A 109 -17.87 12.81 -11.86
C ARG A 109 -18.47 12.08 -10.65
N LEU A 110 -17.69 11.28 -9.93
CA LEU A 110 -18.16 10.59 -8.72
C LEU A 110 -18.56 11.59 -7.63
N ARG A 111 -17.80 12.67 -7.44
CA ARG A 111 -18.16 13.76 -6.52
C ARG A 111 -19.48 14.42 -6.89
N SER A 112 -19.72 14.64 -8.20
CA SER A 112 -21.00 15.19 -8.69
C SER A 112 -22.18 14.21 -8.54
N GLU A 113 -21.89 12.91 -8.44
CA GLU A 113 -22.87 11.84 -8.15
C GLU A 113 -23.08 11.64 -6.63
N GLY A 114 -22.46 12.45 -5.75
CA GLY A 114 -22.61 12.39 -4.29
C GLY A 114 -21.68 11.40 -3.58
N TYR A 115 -20.59 10.97 -4.23
CA TYR A 115 -19.58 10.14 -3.60
C TYR A 115 -18.47 11.01 -2.97
N ASP A 116 -17.91 10.55 -1.87
CA ASP A 116 -16.56 10.93 -1.48
C ASP A 116 -15.58 10.26 -2.45
N ALA A 117 -14.64 11.02 -3.02
CA ALA A 117 -13.67 10.46 -3.95
C ALA A 117 -12.31 11.17 -3.84
N ILE A 118 -11.24 10.37 -3.89
CA ILE A 118 -9.85 10.83 -3.92
C ILE A 118 -9.10 10.26 -5.11
N VAL A 119 -8.02 10.93 -5.48
CA VAL A 119 -7.05 10.46 -6.47
C VAL A 119 -5.70 10.33 -5.78
N GLU A 120 -5.11 9.15 -5.84
CA GLU A 120 -3.82 8.83 -5.22
C GLU A 120 -2.82 8.41 -6.29
N GLY A 121 -1.65 9.05 -6.31
CA GLY A 121 -0.53 8.64 -7.17
C GLY A 121 0.16 7.40 -6.62
N VAL A 122 0.38 6.40 -7.46
CA VAL A 122 1.02 5.14 -7.11
C VAL A 122 2.40 5.09 -7.76
N PRO A 123 3.48 4.94 -6.98
CA PRO A 123 4.85 4.95 -7.50
C PRO A 123 5.29 3.61 -8.09
N ALA A 124 4.73 2.51 -7.62
CA ALA A 124 5.05 1.15 -8.04
C ALA A 124 3.82 0.46 -8.64
N TYR A 125 4.05 -0.59 -9.41
CA TYR A 125 3.00 -1.34 -10.06
C TYR A 125 3.48 -2.76 -10.35
N SER A 126 2.70 -3.75 -9.97
CA SER A 126 2.98 -5.15 -10.21
C SER A 126 1.97 -5.77 -11.18
N THR A 127 2.47 -6.57 -12.11
CA THR A 127 1.64 -7.41 -12.98
C THR A 127 1.46 -8.83 -12.42
N LEU A 128 1.78 -9.03 -11.15
CA LEU A 128 1.71 -10.32 -10.47
C LEU A 128 2.59 -11.39 -11.14
N GLY A 129 3.73 -10.98 -11.69
CA GLY A 129 4.66 -11.87 -12.39
C GLY A 129 4.23 -12.30 -13.79
N LYS A 130 3.13 -11.75 -14.34
CA LYS A 130 2.70 -12.04 -15.73
C LYS A 130 3.62 -11.41 -16.77
N PHE A 131 4.30 -10.32 -16.40
CA PHE A 131 5.36 -9.68 -17.15
C PHE A 131 6.55 -9.45 -16.25
N ASP A 132 7.74 -9.27 -16.86
CA ASP A 132 8.94 -8.88 -16.12
C ASP A 132 8.85 -7.40 -15.76
N ASP A 133 8.23 -7.07 -14.61
CA ASP A 133 8.02 -5.70 -14.18
C ASP A 133 9.36 -4.97 -13.94
N PRO A 134 9.57 -3.75 -14.47
CA PRO A 134 10.80 -3.00 -14.24
C PRO A 134 10.75 -2.22 -12.92
N ILE A 135 11.92 -1.82 -12.44
CA ILE A 135 12.05 -0.66 -11.54
C ILE A 135 11.71 0.59 -12.33
N LEU A 136 10.95 1.49 -11.74
CA LEU A 136 10.46 2.71 -12.40
C LEU A 136 11.15 3.96 -11.85
N ASN A 137 11.32 4.99 -12.70
CA ASN A 137 11.78 6.31 -12.25
C ASN A 137 10.89 6.89 -11.14
N THR A 138 9.60 6.56 -11.12
CA THR A 138 8.64 6.97 -10.10
C THR A 138 8.98 6.46 -8.69
N MET A 139 9.82 5.42 -8.59
CA MET A 139 10.32 4.87 -7.33
C MET A 139 11.64 5.54 -6.90
N MET A 140 12.33 6.26 -7.79
CA MET A 140 13.66 6.82 -7.51
C MET A 140 13.65 8.04 -6.56
N GLY A 141 12.48 8.56 -6.19
CA GLY A 141 12.33 9.60 -5.16
C GLY A 141 12.45 9.09 -3.72
N TYR A 142 12.38 7.77 -3.51
CA TYR A 142 12.46 7.15 -2.19
C TYR A 142 13.90 6.89 -1.77
N GLY A 143 14.14 6.77 -0.45
CA GLY A 143 15.45 6.34 0.06
C GLY A 143 15.74 4.88 -0.26
N ASP A 144 17.02 4.47 -0.15
CA ASP A 144 17.46 3.10 -0.49
C ASP A 144 16.71 2.01 0.28
N ASP A 145 16.41 2.25 1.57
CA ASP A 145 15.68 1.30 2.40
C ASP A 145 14.21 1.19 2.00
N GLU A 146 13.62 2.33 1.62
CA GLU A 146 12.25 2.38 1.12
C GLU A 146 12.13 1.70 -0.25
N LEU A 147 13.15 1.85 -1.12
CA LEU A 147 13.23 1.11 -2.39
C LEU A 147 13.28 -0.39 -2.16
N ALA A 148 14.09 -0.86 -1.19
CA ALA A 148 14.14 -2.27 -0.84
C ALA A 148 12.79 -2.76 -0.28
N ALA A 149 12.14 -1.96 0.57
CA ALA A 149 10.83 -2.27 1.13
C ALA A 149 9.76 -2.39 0.04
N ILE A 150 9.68 -1.41 -0.89
CA ILE A 150 8.77 -1.45 -2.05
C ILE A 150 9.02 -2.71 -2.90
N LEU A 151 10.28 -3.04 -3.15
CA LEU A 151 10.65 -4.25 -3.90
C LEU A 151 10.15 -5.53 -3.22
N PHE A 152 10.31 -5.64 -1.90
CA PHE A 152 9.83 -6.80 -1.14
C PHE A 152 8.30 -6.88 -1.16
N HIS A 153 7.62 -5.74 -1.04
CA HIS A 153 6.16 -5.62 -1.16
C HIS A 153 5.66 -6.15 -2.51
N GLU A 154 6.18 -5.61 -3.59
CA GLU A 154 5.73 -5.97 -4.95
C GLU A 154 6.05 -7.43 -5.32
N LEU A 155 7.20 -7.95 -4.88
CA LEU A 155 7.54 -9.36 -5.09
C LEU A 155 6.66 -10.29 -4.28
N SER A 156 6.16 -9.89 -3.11
CA SER A 156 5.29 -10.71 -2.28
C SER A 156 3.95 -11.00 -2.94
N HIS A 157 3.41 -10.07 -3.73
CA HIS A 157 2.21 -10.28 -4.54
C HIS A 157 2.35 -11.42 -5.56
N GLN A 158 3.57 -11.83 -5.89
CA GLN A 158 3.81 -13.00 -6.76
C GLN A 158 3.86 -14.32 -5.97
N VAL A 159 3.95 -14.28 -4.64
CA VAL A 159 3.88 -15.46 -3.77
C VAL A 159 2.43 -15.87 -3.54
N VAL A 160 1.60 -14.92 -3.12
CA VAL A 160 0.17 -15.14 -2.88
C VAL A 160 -0.62 -13.94 -3.38
N TYR A 161 -1.61 -14.21 -4.20
CA TYR A 161 -2.60 -13.21 -4.64
C TYR A 161 -3.98 -13.86 -4.76
N ILE A 162 -4.97 -13.28 -4.12
CA ILE A 162 -6.35 -13.73 -4.15
C ILE A 162 -7.18 -12.70 -4.89
N PRO A 163 -7.79 -13.01 -6.05
CA PRO A 163 -8.77 -12.14 -6.67
C PRO A 163 -9.90 -11.77 -5.68
N ASP A 164 -10.43 -10.57 -5.80
CA ASP A 164 -11.53 -10.05 -4.97
C ASP A 164 -11.19 -9.80 -3.48
N ASP A 165 -9.92 -9.85 -3.07
CA ASP A 165 -9.53 -9.65 -1.68
C ASP A 165 -8.31 -8.73 -1.51
N SER A 166 -8.48 -7.45 -1.89
CA SER A 166 -7.41 -6.45 -1.80
C SER A 166 -6.83 -6.33 -0.38
N SER A 167 -7.69 -6.33 0.66
CA SER A 167 -7.22 -6.20 2.05
C SER A 167 -6.32 -7.35 2.48
N PHE A 168 -6.60 -8.57 2.03
CA PHE A 168 -5.73 -9.72 2.26
C PHE A 168 -4.39 -9.55 1.54
N ASN A 169 -4.44 -9.23 0.25
CA ASN A 169 -3.26 -9.13 -0.60
C ASN A 169 -2.30 -8.03 -0.13
N GLU A 170 -2.83 -6.85 0.17
CA GLU A 170 -2.02 -5.71 0.63
C GLU A 170 -1.46 -5.94 2.05
N ALA A 171 -2.27 -6.48 2.98
CA ALA A 171 -1.78 -6.75 4.33
C ALA A 171 -0.71 -7.84 4.38
N PHE A 172 -0.83 -8.88 3.53
CA PHE A 172 0.23 -9.87 3.34
C PHE A 172 1.51 -9.19 2.83
N ALA A 173 1.40 -8.37 1.78
CA ALA A 173 2.55 -7.68 1.19
C ALA A 173 3.22 -6.72 2.18
N VAL A 174 2.45 -5.94 2.93
CA VAL A 174 2.97 -5.05 4.01
C VAL A 174 3.69 -5.85 5.09
N THR A 175 3.19 -7.04 5.45
CA THR A 175 3.84 -7.87 6.47
C THR A 175 5.19 -8.40 5.99
N VAL A 176 5.25 -8.89 4.73
CA VAL A 176 6.51 -9.36 4.11
C VAL A 176 7.50 -8.21 3.92
N GLU A 177 7.02 -7.03 3.49
CA GLU A 177 7.81 -5.80 3.38
C GLU A 177 8.49 -5.45 4.71
N ARG A 178 7.74 -5.41 5.81
CA ARG A 178 8.23 -5.06 7.14
C ARG A 178 9.25 -6.05 7.68
N GLU A 179 8.97 -7.32 7.56
CA GLU A 179 9.89 -8.39 7.95
C GLU A 179 11.15 -8.37 7.08
N GLY A 180 10.97 -8.22 5.76
CA GLY A 180 12.05 -8.12 4.81
C GLY A 180 12.98 -6.94 5.09
N LEU A 181 12.42 -5.75 5.35
CA LEU A 181 13.23 -4.57 5.70
C LEU A 181 13.95 -4.75 7.04
N THR A 182 13.31 -5.39 8.02
CA THR A 182 13.95 -5.71 9.30
C THR A 182 15.19 -6.57 9.10
N ARG A 183 15.07 -7.66 8.31
CA ARG A 183 16.20 -8.55 8.00
C ARG A 183 17.27 -7.87 7.14
N TRP A 184 16.86 -7.06 6.17
CA TRP A 184 17.75 -6.30 5.30
C TRP A 184 18.66 -5.34 6.08
N LEU A 185 18.07 -4.56 7.00
CA LEU A 185 18.82 -3.63 7.86
C LEU A 185 19.74 -4.38 8.84
N ALA A 186 19.27 -5.47 9.43
CA ALA A 186 20.07 -6.30 10.32
C ALA A 186 21.28 -6.92 9.61
N ALA A 187 21.09 -7.51 8.41
CA ALA A 187 22.15 -8.12 7.63
C ALA A 187 23.22 -7.11 7.19
N ARG A 188 22.89 -5.83 7.11
CA ARG A 188 23.82 -4.73 6.76
C ARG A 188 24.45 -4.06 7.99
N GLY A 189 24.19 -4.54 9.21
CA GLY A 189 24.70 -3.98 10.45
C GLY A 189 24.18 -2.57 10.77
N ARG A 190 23.03 -2.16 10.18
CA ARG A 190 22.46 -0.82 10.30
C ARG A 190 21.53 -0.70 11.52
N SER A 191 22.08 -0.87 12.72
CA SER A 191 21.32 -0.93 13.98
C SER A 191 20.49 0.34 14.26
N ALA A 192 21.04 1.53 13.96
CA ALA A 192 20.33 2.79 14.14
C ALA A 192 19.12 2.91 13.19
N ASP A 193 19.25 2.44 11.95
CA ASP A 193 18.15 2.43 10.98
C ASP A 193 17.11 1.39 11.34
N LEU A 194 17.52 0.24 11.85
CA LEU A 194 16.63 -0.78 12.37
C LEU A 194 15.79 -0.25 13.55
N GLN A 195 16.40 0.51 14.45
CA GLN A 195 15.68 1.14 15.57
C GLN A 195 14.66 2.18 15.03
N ARG A 196 15.07 3.05 14.11
CA ARG A 196 14.14 4.00 13.46
C ARG A 196 13.00 3.31 12.71
N HIS A 197 13.29 2.17 12.08
CA HIS A 197 12.25 1.37 11.43
C HIS A 197 11.24 0.82 12.43
N ARG A 198 11.68 0.30 13.59
CA ARG A 198 10.78 -0.18 14.65
C ARG A 198 9.89 0.94 15.19
N GLU A 199 10.46 2.09 15.52
CA GLU A 199 9.71 3.26 16.01
C GLU A 199 8.67 3.74 14.99
N ARG A 200 9.01 3.73 13.68
CA ARG A 200 8.07 4.04 12.60
C ARG A 200 6.92 3.05 12.55
N ARG A 201 7.19 1.74 12.70
CA ARG A 201 6.17 0.69 12.75
C ARG A 201 5.22 0.86 13.95
N GLU A 202 5.76 1.12 15.14
CA GLU A 202 4.97 1.36 16.35
C GLU A 202 4.03 2.56 16.18
N ARG A 203 4.57 3.67 15.68
CA ARG A 203 3.77 4.87 15.39
C ARG A 203 2.70 4.57 14.34
N GLN A 204 3.03 3.88 13.26
CA GLN A 204 2.08 3.50 12.22
C GLN A 204 0.97 2.59 12.77
N ALA A 205 1.30 1.60 13.60
CA ALA A 205 0.33 0.75 14.26
C ALA A 205 -0.61 1.55 15.18
N ALA A 206 -0.07 2.54 15.90
CA ALA A 206 -0.89 3.46 16.71
C ALA A 206 -1.83 4.31 15.84
N SER A 207 -1.34 4.86 14.72
CA SER A 207 -2.18 5.62 13.77
C SER A 207 -3.31 4.76 13.20
N ILE A 208 -3.02 3.51 12.83
CA ILE A 208 -4.02 2.57 12.30
C ILE A 208 -5.13 2.31 13.33
N ARG A 209 -4.76 2.10 14.60
CA ARG A 209 -5.76 1.92 15.68
C ARG A 209 -6.64 3.17 15.88
N ILE A 210 -6.07 4.37 15.80
CA ILE A 210 -6.83 5.61 15.86
C ILE A 210 -7.83 5.66 14.69
N ILE A 211 -7.34 5.48 13.46
CA ILE A 211 -8.17 5.52 12.26
C ILE A 211 -9.30 4.49 12.31
N ALA A 212 -9.02 3.26 12.75
CA ALA A 212 -10.02 2.21 12.86
C ALA A 212 -11.15 2.61 13.83
N ARG A 213 -10.83 3.15 15.03
CA ARG A 213 -11.85 3.61 15.98
C ARG A 213 -12.75 4.71 15.40
N HIS A 214 -12.17 5.70 14.73
CA HIS A 214 -12.95 6.78 14.10
C HIS A 214 -13.81 6.26 12.95
N ARG A 215 -13.30 5.33 12.16
CA ARG A 215 -14.07 4.65 11.11
C ARG A 215 -15.25 3.86 11.67
N ASP A 216 -15.07 3.15 12.80
CA ASP A 216 -16.16 2.43 13.47
C ASP A 216 -17.24 3.38 13.98
N ARG A 217 -16.86 4.55 14.56
CA ARG A 217 -17.81 5.58 14.99
C ARG A 217 -18.59 6.18 13.82
N LEU A 218 -17.90 6.46 12.70
CA LEU A 218 -18.56 6.91 11.47
C LEU A 218 -19.51 5.85 10.92
N SER A 219 -19.13 4.58 10.92
CA SER A 219 -20.00 3.48 10.51
C SER A 219 -21.26 3.39 11.37
N ALA A 220 -21.11 3.53 12.69
CA ALA A 220 -22.23 3.58 13.62
C ALA A 220 -23.15 4.79 13.38
N LEU A 221 -22.57 5.99 13.15
CA LEU A 221 -23.31 7.20 12.80
C LEU A 221 -24.13 7.00 11.52
N TYR A 222 -23.53 6.44 10.47
CA TYR A 222 -24.20 6.24 9.18
C TYR A 222 -25.26 5.13 9.21
N SER A 223 -25.17 4.23 10.17
CA SER A 223 -26.17 3.17 10.40
C SER A 223 -27.30 3.61 11.35
N SER A 224 -27.23 4.81 11.90
CA SER A 224 -28.23 5.35 12.83
C SER A 224 -29.45 5.93 12.08
N ALA A 225 -30.47 6.29 12.84
CA ALA A 225 -31.68 7.01 12.32
C ALA A 225 -31.46 8.54 12.18
N ALA A 226 -30.21 9.02 12.16
CA ALA A 226 -29.90 10.45 12.01
C ALA A 226 -30.28 10.95 10.62
N THR A 227 -30.66 12.23 10.54
CA THR A 227 -30.92 12.87 9.23
C THR A 227 -29.60 13.09 8.47
N PRO A 228 -29.63 13.24 7.12
CA PRO A 228 -28.44 13.53 6.35
C PRO A 228 -27.64 14.76 6.84
N GLU A 229 -28.32 15.78 7.31
CA GLU A 229 -27.70 17.00 7.88
C GLU A 229 -26.92 16.68 9.18
N LEU A 230 -27.51 15.87 10.06
CA LEU A 230 -26.85 15.42 11.29
C LEU A 230 -25.69 14.47 10.99
N MET A 231 -25.81 13.61 9.98
CA MET A 231 -24.72 12.74 9.54
C MET A 231 -23.55 13.56 8.98
N ARG A 232 -23.78 14.61 8.17
CA ARG A 232 -22.73 15.51 7.67
C ARG A 232 -22.02 16.24 8.79
N LYS A 233 -22.80 16.77 9.77
CA LYS A 233 -22.24 17.42 10.94
C LYS A 233 -21.37 16.47 11.76
N GLY A 234 -21.89 15.29 12.10
CA GLY A 234 -21.15 14.27 12.85
C GLY A 234 -19.91 13.77 12.10
N LYS A 235 -19.97 13.62 10.77
CA LYS A 235 -18.82 13.31 9.91
C LYS A 235 -17.72 14.37 10.06
N ALA A 236 -18.05 15.65 9.96
CA ALA A 236 -17.08 16.74 10.10
C ALA A 236 -16.45 16.77 11.50
N GLU A 237 -17.24 16.59 12.56
CA GLU A 237 -16.78 16.52 13.94
C GLU A 237 -15.85 15.32 14.17
N GLU A 238 -16.18 14.14 13.64
CA GLU A 238 -15.38 12.95 13.80
C GLU A 238 -14.03 13.04 13.04
N PHE A 239 -14.01 13.64 11.85
CA PHE A 239 -12.77 13.91 11.13
C PHE A 239 -11.88 14.94 11.86
N ALA A 240 -12.47 15.99 12.45
CA ALA A 240 -11.71 16.94 13.27
C ALA A 240 -11.08 16.26 14.49
N ALA A 241 -11.83 15.38 15.16
CA ALA A 241 -11.33 14.60 16.30
C ALA A 241 -10.21 13.62 15.87
N LEU A 242 -10.38 12.92 14.75
CA LEU A 242 -9.35 12.06 14.15
C LEU A 242 -8.03 12.81 13.91
N VAL A 243 -8.11 13.96 13.24
CA VAL A 243 -6.94 14.81 12.98
C VAL A 243 -6.28 15.24 14.28
N GLY A 244 -7.07 15.62 15.29
CA GLY A 244 -6.58 15.99 16.62
C GLY A 244 -5.79 14.86 17.30
N GLU A 245 -6.32 13.63 17.31
CA GLU A 245 -5.64 12.46 17.88
C GLU A 245 -4.36 12.09 17.11
N LEU A 246 -4.38 12.15 15.78
CA LEU A 246 -3.20 11.88 14.96
C LEU A 246 -2.10 12.93 15.15
N LYS A 247 -2.46 14.22 15.31
CA LYS A 247 -1.51 15.30 15.67
C LYS A 247 -0.87 15.06 17.03
N ALA A 248 -1.66 14.65 18.03
CA ALA A 248 -1.14 14.34 19.35
C ALA A 248 -0.17 13.15 19.29
N LEU A 249 -0.45 12.14 18.46
CA LEU A 249 0.46 11.02 18.21
C LEU A 249 1.76 11.50 17.54
N ASP A 250 1.66 12.30 16.49
CA ASP A 250 2.83 12.86 15.79
C ASP A 250 3.73 13.66 16.74
N ALA A 251 3.12 14.48 17.62
CA ALA A 251 3.85 15.26 18.61
C ALA A 251 4.62 14.37 19.60
N ARG A 252 4.06 13.23 20.03
CA ARG A 252 4.74 12.25 20.91
C ARG A 252 6.00 11.65 20.28
N TYR A 253 6.03 11.50 18.97
CA TYR A 253 7.19 10.98 18.22
C TYR A 253 8.07 12.08 17.62
N GLY A 254 7.76 13.36 17.88
CA GLY A 254 8.53 14.50 17.36
C GLY A 254 8.52 14.60 15.84
N VAL A 255 7.45 14.16 15.18
CA VAL A 255 7.32 14.14 13.71
C VAL A 255 6.15 14.98 13.23
N LYS A 256 6.14 15.29 11.94
CA LYS A 256 4.98 15.81 11.20
C LYS A 256 4.70 14.83 10.07
N SER A 257 3.65 14.04 10.19
CA SER A 257 3.33 13.05 9.16
C SER A 257 2.60 13.69 7.98
N ARG A 258 2.88 13.14 6.80
CA ARG A 258 2.19 13.52 5.57
C ARG A 258 0.68 13.23 5.68
N LEU A 259 0.30 12.13 6.32
CA LEU A 259 -1.10 11.76 6.55
C LEU A 259 -1.88 12.87 7.27
N VAL A 260 -1.34 13.42 8.36
CA VAL A 260 -1.98 14.52 9.09
C VAL A 260 -2.14 15.74 8.19
N ALA A 261 -1.08 16.11 7.45
CA ALA A 261 -1.13 17.25 6.54
C ALA A 261 -2.18 17.07 5.42
N GLU A 262 -2.30 15.88 4.88
CA GLU A 262 -3.30 15.55 3.84
C GLU A 262 -4.73 15.58 4.40
N LEU A 263 -4.96 15.05 5.60
CA LEU A 263 -6.27 15.08 6.25
C LEU A 263 -6.70 16.52 6.66
N GLU A 264 -5.74 17.40 6.99
CA GLU A 264 -6.02 18.80 7.29
C GLU A 264 -6.31 19.64 6.04
N ALA A 265 -5.66 19.34 4.93
CA ALA A 265 -5.78 20.09 3.69
C ALA A 265 -7.08 19.79 2.92
N ALA A 266 -7.75 18.68 3.21
CA ALA A 266 -8.92 18.20 2.48
C ALA A 266 -10.19 18.26 3.35
N PRO A 267 -11.39 18.45 2.74
CA PRO A 267 -12.65 18.22 3.43
C PRO A 267 -12.75 16.79 3.95
N ALA A 268 -13.56 16.57 5.01
CA ALA A 268 -13.86 15.24 5.53
C ALA A 268 -14.29 14.26 4.40
N ASN A 269 -13.49 13.23 4.16
CA ASN A 269 -13.62 12.38 2.99
C ASN A 269 -13.41 10.90 3.37
N ASN A 270 -14.51 10.13 3.39
CA ASN A 270 -14.47 8.72 3.77
C ASN A 270 -13.59 7.86 2.85
N ALA A 271 -13.36 8.26 1.59
CA ALA A 271 -12.51 7.53 0.68
C ALA A 271 -11.04 7.47 1.16
N GLN A 272 -10.56 8.50 1.90
CA GLN A 272 -9.24 8.47 2.53
C GLN A 272 -9.15 7.36 3.58
N LEU A 273 -10.19 7.22 4.42
CA LEU A 273 -10.21 6.18 5.45
C LEU A 273 -10.37 4.79 4.84
N ALA A 274 -11.14 4.67 3.77
CA ALA A 274 -11.32 3.42 3.05
C ALA A 274 -10.03 2.95 2.35
N SER A 275 -9.26 3.88 1.77
CA SER A 275 -7.94 3.58 1.19
C SER A 275 -6.99 3.03 2.25
N LEU A 276 -6.83 3.74 3.37
CA LEU A 276 -5.98 3.29 4.47
C LEU A 276 -6.40 1.93 5.04
N ALA A 277 -7.71 1.69 5.17
CA ALA A 277 -8.26 0.42 5.63
C ALA A 277 -7.87 -0.74 4.71
N THR A 278 -7.91 -0.54 3.40
CA THR A 278 -7.55 -1.58 2.41
C THR A 278 -6.14 -2.11 2.65
N TYR A 279 -5.20 -1.23 3.00
CA TYR A 279 -3.80 -1.61 3.20
C TYR A 279 -3.50 -2.17 4.59
N TYR A 280 -4.23 -1.76 5.63
CA TYR A 280 -3.76 -1.97 7.01
C TYR A 280 -4.68 -2.77 7.92
N ASP A 281 -5.97 -2.92 7.61
CA ASP A 281 -6.94 -3.57 8.51
C ASP A 281 -6.55 -4.99 8.91
N CYS A 282 -5.94 -5.75 8.00
CA CYS A 282 -5.59 -7.15 8.24
C CYS A 282 -4.12 -7.36 8.63
N VAL A 283 -3.27 -6.32 8.59
CA VAL A 283 -1.84 -6.42 8.93
C VAL A 283 -1.59 -7.00 10.31
N PRO A 284 -2.31 -6.60 11.38
CA PRO A 284 -2.09 -7.19 12.71
C PRO A 284 -2.33 -8.71 12.75
N GLY A 285 -3.24 -9.22 11.92
CA GLY A 285 -3.49 -10.66 11.81
C GLY A 285 -2.34 -11.41 11.16
N PHE A 286 -1.81 -10.86 10.07
CA PHE A 286 -0.63 -11.43 9.41
C PHE A 286 0.63 -11.34 10.26
N GLU A 287 0.83 -10.25 11.02
CA GLU A 287 1.94 -10.12 11.95
C GLU A 287 1.86 -11.19 13.06
N ARG A 288 0.67 -11.40 13.66
CA ARG A 288 0.48 -12.51 14.62
C ARG A 288 0.73 -13.88 14.00
N LEU A 289 0.31 -14.10 12.75
CA LEU A 289 0.59 -15.36 12.05
C LEU A 289 2.10 -15.55 11.86
N LEU A 290 2.82 -14.50 11.45
CA LEU A 290 4.28 -14.55 11.31
C LEU A 290 4.98 -14.85 12.65
N GLU A 291 4.52 -14.24 13.74
CA GLU A 291 5.00 -14.52 15.10
C GLU A 291 4.72 -15.99 15.51
N THR A 292 3.52 -16.52 15.22
CA THR A 292 3.15 -17.91 15.48
C THR A 292 4.07 -18.87 14.73
N GLU A 293 4.44 -18.54 13.51
CA GLU A 293 5.40 -19.29 12.70
C GLU A 293 6.87 -18.94 13.04
N GLN A 294 7.11 -18.26 14.18
CA GLN A 294 8.46 -17.95 14.70
C GLN A 294 9.33 -17.18 13.70
N HIS A 295 8.73 -16.32 12.89
CA HIS A 295 9.38 -15.59 11.79
C HIS A 295 10.03 -16.50 10.71
N ASP A 296 9.64 -17.80 10.65
CA ASP A 296 10.03 -18.71 9.57
C ASP A 296 9.20 -18.41 8.33
N LEU A 297 9.77 -17.70 7.36
CA LEU A 297 9.04 -17.29 6.15
C LEU A 297 8.49 -18.45 5.32
N PRO A 298 9.18 -19.56 5.08
CA PRO A 298 8.61 -20.74 4.44
C PRO A 298 7.35 -21.28 5.13
N ARG A 299 7.34 -21.39 6.47
CA ARG A 299 6.17 -21.80 7.25
C ARG A 299 5.06 -20.76 7.16
N PHE A 300 5.41 -19.48 7.31
CA PHE A 300 4.46 -18.37 7.18
C PHE A 300 3.79 -18.40 5.80
N TYR A 301 4.52 -18.55 4.69
CA TYR A 301 3.93 -18.63 3.36
C TYR A 301 3.03 -19.86 3.22
N ALA A 302 3.40 -21.01 3.77
CA ALA A 302 2.55 -22.20 3.79
C ALA A 302 1.23 -21.95 4.54
N ALA A 303 1.27 -21.31 5.70
CA ALA A 303 0.10 -20.94 6.49
C ALA A 303 -0.79 -19.92 5.74
N VAL A 304 -0.19 -18.92 5.08
CA VAL A 304 -0.91 -17.95 4.24
C VAL A 304 -1.58 -18.63 3.04
N HIS A 305 -0.92 -19.58 2.39
CA HIS A 305 -1.53 -20.39 1.32
C HIS A 305 -2.71 -21.24 1.82
N ALA A 306 -2.64 -21.76 3.06
CA ALA A 306 -3.77 -22.47 3.65
C ALA A 306 -4.97 -21.52 3.90
N LEU A 307 -4.72 -20.34 4.45
CA LEU A 307 -5.74 -19.29 4.62
C LEU A 307 -6.35 -18.85 3.29
N ALA A 308 -5.54 -18.74 2.24
CA ALA A 308 -5.99 -18.33 0.90
C ALA A 308 -7.07 -19.25 0.31
N ARG A 309 -7.15 -20.50 0.76
CA ARG A 309 -8.16 -21.48 0.33
C ARG A 309 -9.51 -21.34 1.04
N LEU A 310 -9.54 -20.59 2.13
CA LEU A 310 -10.78 -20.37 2.90
C LEU A 310 -11.70 -19.35 2.19
N PRO A 311 -13.02 -19.36 2.44
CA PRO A 311 -13.91 -18.28 2.03
C PRO A 311 -13.48 -16.92 2.58
N ARG A 312 -13.74 -15.83 1.84
CA ARG A 312 -13.34 -14.45 2.21
C ARG A 312 -13.75 -14.08 3.65
N GLU A 313 -14.96 -14.40 4.05
CA GLU A 313 -15.48 -14.11 5.40
C GLU A 313 -14.64 -14.78 6.48
N GLN A 314 -14.26 -16.05 6.29
CA GLN A 314 -13.44 -16.79 7.26
C GLN A 314 -12.02 -16.23 7.33
N ARG A 315 -11.42 -15.83 6.19
CA ARG A 315 -10.12 -15.15 6.18
C ARG A 315 -10.19 -13.85 6.96
N ARG A 316 -11.21 -13.01 6.68
CA ARG A 316 -11.39 -11.74 7.38
C ARG A 316 -11.59 -11.92 8.87
N ALA A 317 -12.39 -12.89 9.30
CA ALA A 317 -12.59 -13.18 10.71
C ALA A 317 -11.31 -13.57 11.44
N GLN A 318 -10.39 -14.28 10.78
CA GLN A 318 -9.12 -14.70 11.38
C GLN A 318 -8.05 -13.60 11.39
N LEU A 319 -8.00 -12.78 10.33
CA LEU A 319 -6.90 -11.82 10.11
C LEU A 319 -7.28 -10.37 10.41
N CYS A 320 -8.51 -9.97 10.10
CA CYS A 320 -8.93 -8.57 10.10
C CYS A 320 -9.86 -8.22 11.26
N ALA A 321 -10.18 -9.16 12.14
CA ALA A 321 -11.00 -8.89 13.32
C ALA A 321 -10.25 -7.93 14.24
N SER A 322 -10.86 -6.79 14.57
CA SER A 322 -10.41 -5.93 15.65
C SER A 322 -10.34 -6.74 16.94
N GLN A 323 -9.17 -6.79 17.60
CA GLN A 323 -9.12 -7.30 18.95
C GLN A 323 -10.05 -6.42 19.81
N PRO A 324 -10.92 -7.01 20.65
CA PRO A 324 -11.55 -6.23 21.70
C PRO A 324 -10.42 -5.58 22.53
N ALA A 325 -10.56 -4.28 22.80
CA ALA A 325 -9.62 -3.55 23.62
C ALA A 325 -9.51 -4.28 24.98
N SER A 326 -8.32 -4.81 25.28
CA SER A 326 -7.96 -5.36 26.59
C SER A 326 -7.70 -4.22 27.57
#